data_85000c3855352e28363b8a562d8240ec
#
_entry.id   85000c3855352e28363b8a562d8240ec
#
_cell.length_a   1.000
_cell.length_b   1.000
_cell.length_c   1.000
_cell.angle_alpha   90.00
_cell.angle_beta   90.00
_cell.angle_gamma   90.00
#
_symmetry.space_group_name_H-M   'P 1'
#
loop_
_entity.id
_entity.type
_entity.pdbx_description
1 polymer ?
#
loop_
_entity_poly.entity_id
_entity_poly.type
_entity_poly.pdbx_seq_one_letter_code
_entity_poly.pdbx_strand_id
1 'polypeptide(L)'
;MTELRHDRPQPRSPRQDRPEARSQPKTQAEAGRFTRRTVLKATGAFGLAAVAQPLVGKRWSFIRDLGPAAATPLEHIVIDCQENRSFDHYYGFAPFADGFGPPAGWDQPDGNGGTVAPYRFMDLATPDVGHSWDAVQAEWNGGAMDGFFTTDGIWALGYYTGEELPFYYSLFDEFTLCGNYFCSLLGPTWPNRFYLAAGTSGGITTNGVWGYGVFDYPIILDLLEAKGISWKVYNIGWDSVPYGNTDNVFVFWKRWAKDRRTHGNRGDYLNDLRRGRLPQVAFIVPSYARGWDEHPPADVSVGMGIQEDLVTALRESSVWERSAYIITYDEHGGYFDHVPPPHIDAFGLGIRVPTWVISPFAKPSHIEGTVYDHVSTLKLLEHVFDLPTLASVNHLFDVSTPTGPNYEAANGASAGPPAPPRDELAVLGDMTECFTF
;
A
#
# COMPACT_ATOMS: atom_id res chain seq x y z
N MET A 1 -8.50 -34.89 -62.78
CA MET A 1 -9.63 -35.76 -62.46
C MET A 1 -9.92 -35.53 -60.98
N THR A 2 -10.77 -34.61 -60.82
CA THR A 2 -12.15 -34.69 -60.26
C THR A 2 -12.19 -34.64 -58.72
N GLU A 3 -12.57 -33.47 -58.27
CA GLU A 3 -13.03 -33.05 -56.94
C GLU A 3 -14.09 -34.00 -56.37
N LEU A 4 -14.11 -34.11 -55.05
CA LEU A 4 -15.37 -34.21 -54.28
C LEU A 4 -15.21 -33.48 -52.94
N ARG A 5 -15.84 -32.33 -52.82
CA ARG A 5 -16.15 -31.60 -51.58
C ARG A 5 -17.24 -32.40 -50.83
N HIS A 6 -17.05 -32.61 -49.55
CA HIS A 6 -18.11 -32.98 -48.61
C HIS A 6 -18.36 -31.83 -47.64
N ASP A 7 -19.47 -31.14 -47.90
CA ASP A 7 -20.16 -30.26 -46.94
C ASP A 7 -20.71 -31.09 -45.79
N ARG A 8 -20.37 -30.69 -44.55
CA ARG A 8 -21.10 -31.13 -43.35
C ARG A 8 -21.82 -29.94 -42.73
N PRO A 9 -23.13 -30.02 -42.42
CA PRO A 9 -23.88 -28.93 -41.80
C PRO A 9 -23.54 -28.79 -40.31
N GLN A 10 -23.42 -27.57 -39.85
CA GLN A 10 -23.27 -27.21 -38.43
C GLN A 10 -24.61 -27.36 -37.69
N PRO A 11 -24.61 -27.80 -36.44
CA PRO A 11 -25.81 -27.87 -35.62
C PRO A 11 -26.20 -26.47 -35.08
N ARG A 12 -27.49 -26.16 -35.18
CA ARG A 12 -28.12 -24.95 -34.65
C ARG A 12 -28.20 -25.00 -33.13
N SER A 13 -27.80 -23.93 -32.45
CA SER A 13 -27.99 -23.73 -31.01
C SER A 13 -29.49 -23.57 -30.64
N PRO A 14 -29.93 -24.05 -29.48
CA PRO A 14 -31.29 -23.86 -29.04
C PRO A 14 -31.54 -22.44 -28.53
N ARG A 15 -32.70 -21.87 -28.91
CA ARG A 15 -33.21 -20.60 -28.38
C ARG A 15 -33.58 -20.79 -26.91
N GLN A 16 -33.06 -19.92 -26.06
CA GLN A 16 -33.55 -19.77 -24.69
C GLN A 16 -34.78 -18.87 -24.68
N ASP A 17 -35.90 -19.41 -24.25
CA ASP A 17 -37.14 -18.68 -23.97
C ASP A 17 -36.97 -17.77 -22.74
N ARG A 18 -37.32 -16.51 -22.89
CA ARG A 18 -37.40 -15.55 -21.78
C ARG A 18 -38.80 -15.76 -21.10
N PRO A 19 -38.84 -15.80 -19.76
CA PRO A 19 -40.15 -15.73 -19.09
C PRO A 19 -40.66 -14.28 -19.03
N GLU A 20 -41.95 -14.13 -19.32
CA GLU A 20 -42.72 -12.89 -19.25
C GLU A 20 -42.78 -12.32 -17.83
N ALA A 21 -42.57 -11.01 -17.73
CA ALA A 21 -42.75 -10.25 -16.50
C ALA A 21 -44.20 -10.12 -16.10
N ARG A 22 -44.57 -10.66 -14.95
CA ARG A 22 -45.88 -10.40 -14.31
C ARG A 22 -45.88 -9.00 -13.70
N SER A 23 -46.88 -8.21 -14.11
CA SER A 23 -47.21 -6.90 -13.58
C SER A 23 -47.68 -6.96 -12.11
N GLN A 24 -47.07 -6.14 -11.24
CA GLN A 24 -47.59 -5.84 -9.91
C GLN A 24 -48.41 -4.55 -9.91
N PRO A 25 -49.39 -4.42 -9.02
CA PRO A 25 -50.34 -3.30 -9.04
C PRO A 25 -49.76 -2.03 -8.43
N LYS A 26 -50.08 -0.90 -9.04
CA LYS A 26 -49.80 0.46 -8.58
C LYS A 26 -50.66 0.81 -7.36
N THR A 27 -50.01 1.08 -6.22
CA THR A 27 -50.63 1.87 -5.15
C THR A 27 -50.17 3.32 -5.29
N GLN A 28 -51.10 4.20 -5.53
CA GLN A 28 -50.92 5.65 -5.46
C GLN A 28 -50.75 6.05 -3.99
N ALA A 29 -49.63 6.74 -3.69
CA ALA A 29 -49.52 7.57 -2.50
C ALA A 29 -49.26 9.01 -2.96
N GLU A 30 -50.16 9.89 -2.57
CA GLU A 30 -50.15 11.32 -2.88
C GLU A 30 -48.92 12.01 -2.30
N ALA A 31 -48.11 12.59 -3.16
CA ALA A 31 -47.03 13.46 -2.77
C ALA A 31 -47.52 14.91 -2.63
N GLY A 32 -47.68 15.36 -1.40
CA GLY A 32 -47.92 16.74 -1.07
C GLY A 32 -46.71 17.62 -1.46
N ARG A 33 -46.96 18.59 -2.35
CA ARG A 33 -46.01 19.65 -2.71
C ARG A 33 -45.87 20.62 -1.54
N PHE A 34 -44.70 20.62 -0.88
CA PHE A 34 -44.28 21.71 0.01
C PHE A 34 -43.53 22.78 -0.80
N THR A 35 -44.14 23.95 -0.91
CA THR A 35 -43.54 25.14 -1.52
C THR A 35 -42.56 25.83 -0.54
N ARG A 36 -41.48 26.35 -1.07
CA ARG A 36 -40.38 27.06 -0.37
C ARG A 36 -40.70 28.35 0.40
N ARG A 37 -41.95 28.49 0.90
CA ARG A 37 -42.38 29.81 1.46
C ARG A 37 -42.95 29.79 2.88
N THR A 38 -42.81 28.70 3.65
CA THR A 38 -43.42 28.63 5.00
C THR A 38 -42.44 28.21 6.11
N VAL A 39 -41.17 28.54 6.02
CA VAL A 39 -40.22 28.45 7.14
C VAL A 39 -39.42 29.73 7.28
N LEU A 40 -40.15 30.84 7.51
CA LEU A 40 -39.55 32.09 7.93
C LEU A 40 -40.61 32.85 8.75
N LYS A 41 -40.81 32.43 10.00
CA LYS A 41 -41.31 33.23 11.13
C LYS A 41 -41.47 32.33 12.35
N ALA A 42 -40.41 32.19 13.11
CA ALA A 42 -40.47 32.10 14.58
C ALA A 42 -39.07 32.16 15.14
N THR A 43 -38.88 33.27 15.77
CA THR A 43 -38.08 33.57 16.99
C THR A 43 -36.58 33.64 16.82
N GLY A 44 -36.05 34.84 16.85
CA GLY A 44 -35.63 35.50 18.09
C GLY A 44 -34.20 35.16 18.47
N ALA A 45 -33.29 36.07 18.06
CA ALA A 45 -32.10 36.51 18.78
C ALA A 45 -31.37 35.48 19.65
N PHE A 46 -30.25 34.95 19.15
CA PHE A 46 -28.94 35.09 19.81
C PHE A 46 -27.87 34.92 18.70
N GLY A 47 -27.16 36.01 18.47
CA GLY A 47 -26.09 36.04 17.51
C GLY A 47 -24.88 35.22 17.99
N LEU A 48 -24.46 34.31 17.18
CA LEU A 48 -23.10 33.87 17.02
C LEU A 48 -22.88 33.63 15.53
N ALA A 49 -22.52 34.68 14.85
CA ALA A 49 -21.89 34.59 13.55
C ALA A 49 -20.50 33.95 13.81
N ALA A 50 -20.43 32.64 13.86
CA ALA A 50 -19.18 31.94 13.70
C ALA A 50 -18.79 32.09 12.22
N VAL A 51 -18.00 33.13 11.96
CA VAL A 51 -17.22 33.25 10.73
C VAL A 51 -16.36 31.97 10.68
N ALA A 52 -16.68 31.07 9.79
CA ALA A 52 -15.80 29.96 9.42
C ALA A 52 -14.56 30.59 8.77
N GLN A 53 -13.63 31.06 9.59
CA GLN A 53 -12.27 31.30 9.13
C GLN A 53 -11.65 29.97 8.75
N PRO A 54 -10.87 29.90 7.67
CA PRO A 54 -10.20 28.67 7.31
C PRO A 54 -9.25 28.29 8.45
N LEU A 55 -9.58 27.22 9.16
CA LEU A 55 -8.82 26.66 10.28
C LEU A 55 -7.41 26.16 9.87
N VAL A 56 -7.08 26.24 8.58
CA VAL A 56 -5.83 25.74 8.00
C VAL A 56 -4.59 26.49 8.49
N GLY A 57 -4.71 27.77 8.88
CA GLY A 57 -3.54 28.56 9.30
C GLY A 57 -3.16 28.46 10.79
N LYS A 58 -4.07 27.98 11.66
CA LYS A 58 -3.83 27.89 13.12
C LYS A 58 -3.54 26.51 13.64
N ARG A 59 -3.83 25.47 12.85
CA ARG A 59 -3.76 24.06 13.29
C ARG A 59 -2.31 23.53 13.41
N TRP A 60 -1.35 24.17 12.76
CA TRP A 60 0.02 23.68 12.65
C TRP A 60 1.08 24.62 13.21
N SER A 61 0.69 25.70 13.90
CA SER A 61 1.63 26.66 14.44
C SER A 61 2.58 26.07 15.50
N PHE A 62 2.17 25.01 16.18
CA PHE A 62 2.98 24.32 17.18
C PHE A 62 4.13 23.48 16.57
N ILE A 63 4.02 23.04 15.31
CA ILE A 63 5.06 22.27 14.65
C ILE A 63 6.33 23.09 14.42
N ARG A 64 6.21 24.42 14.30
CA ARG A 64 7.35 25.31 14.07
C ARG A 64 8.28 25.47 15.28
N ASP A 65 7.80 25.09 16.46
CA ASP A 65 8.54 25.27 17.73
C ASP A 65 9.25 23.96 18.17
N LEU A 66 9.24 22.94 17.33
CA LEU A 66 10.03 21.73 17.55
C LEU A 66 11.51 22.04 17.39
N GLY A 67 12.35 21.44 18.26
CA GLY A 67 13.79 21.63 18.28
C GLY A 67 14.48 21.23 16.97
N PRO A 68 15.82 21.28 16.89
CA PRO A 68 16.54 20.83 15.70
C PRO A 68 16.30 19.34 15.46
N ALA A 69 16.18 18.98 14.19
CA ALA A 69 16.06 17.58 13.76
C ALA A 69 17.17 16.71 14.36
N ALA A 70 16.92 15.43 14.52
CA ALA A 70 17.94 14.46 14.88
C ALA A 70 19.14 14.59 13.93
N ALA A 71 20.35 14.51 14.47
CA ALA A 71 21.56 14.66 13.65
C ALA A 71 21.81 13.38 12.85
N THR A 72 21.00 13.13 11.83
CA THR A 72 21.22 12.04 10.86
C THR A 72 21.88 12.60 9.60
N PRO A 73 22.70 11.83 8.90
CA PRO A 73 23.28 12.26 7.62
C PRO A 73 22.27 12.21 6.46
N LEU A 74 21.06 11.71 6.68
CA LEU A 74 20.03 11.59 5.65
C LEU A 74 19.34 12.93 5.40
N GLU A 75 19.34 13.35 4.15
CA GLU A 75 18.64 14.55 3.68
C GLU A 75 17.51 14.19 2.68
N HIS A 76 17.59 13.01 2.05
CA HIS A 76 16.63 12.55 1.07
C HIS A 76 16.17 11.11 1.39
N ILE A 77 14.88 10.89 1.47
CA ILE A 77 14.28 9.57 1.67
C ILE A 77 13.32 9.30 0.53
N VAL A 78 13.54 8.20 -0.19
CA VAL A 78 12.66 7.70 -1.24
C VAL A 78 11.95 6.47 -0.72
N ILE A 79 10.63 6.45 -0.77
CA ILE A 79 9.80 5.31 -0.40
C ILE A 79 9.10 4.82 -1.66
N ASP A 80 9.41 3.61 -2.07
CA ASP A 80 8.87 2.94 -3.26
C ASP A 80 8.04 1.75 -2.82
N CYS A 81 6.76 1.77 -3.15
CA CYS A 81 5.82 0.73 -2.79
C CYS A 81 5.37 -0.02 -4.03
N GLN A 82 5.87 -1.24 -4.17
CA GLN A 82 5.50 -2.21 -5.18
C GLN A 82 4.19 -2.91 -4.80
N GLU A 83 3.83 -3.99 -5.52
CA GLU A 83 2.52 -4.61 -5.43
C GLU A 83 2.64 -6.15 -5.30
N ASN A 84 1.93 -6.72 -4.28
CA ASN A 84 1.54 -8.12 -4.24
C ASN A 84 2.67 -9.16 -4.20
N ARG A 85 3.64 -9.06 -3.27
CA ARG A 85 4.67 -10.09 -3.07
C ARG A 85 4.94 -10.35 -1.59
N SER A 86 5.02 -11.63 -1.18
CA SER A 86 5.42 -11.98 0.18
C SER A 86 6.93 -12.13 0.32
N PHE A 87 7.42 -12.05 1.56
CA PHE A 87 8.84 -12.26 1.85
C PHE A 87 9.30 -13.66 1.45
N ASP A 88 8.55 -14.71 1.81
CA ASP A 88 8.96 -16.09 1.48
C ASP A 88 8.88 -16.39 -0.02
N HIS A 89 7.96 -15.78 -0.74
CA HIS A 89 7.87 -15.89 -2.19
C HIS A 89 9.15 -15.38 -2.89
N TYR A 90 9.81 -14.32 -2.35
CA TYR A 90 11.02 -13.76 -2.92
C TYR A 90 12.30 -14.25 -2.24
N TYR A 91 12.31 -14.41 -0.92
CA TYR A 91 13.53 -14.63 -0.15
C TYR A 91 13.47 -15.83 0.78
N GLY A 92 12.34 -16.51 0.93
CA GLY A 92 12.20 -17.65 1.85
C GLY A 92 13.21 -18.76 1.64
N PHE A 93 13.72 -18.91 0.41
CA PHE A 93 14.74 -19.89 0.04
C PHE A 93 16.07 -19.24 -0.40
N ALA A 94 16.27 -17.96 -0.09
CA ALA A 94 17.53 -17.29 -0.41
C ALA A 94 18.65 -17.78 0.50
N PRO A 95 19.84 -18.07 -0.05
CA PRO A 95 20.97 -18.56 0.75
C PRO A 95 21.39 -17.64 1.89
N PHE A 96 21.11 -16.35 1.78
CA PHE A 96 21.42 -15.34 2.80
C PHE A 96 20.31 -15.16 3.84
N ALA A 97 19.10 -15.74 3.62
CA ALA A 97 17.95 -15.57 4.51
C ALA A 97 17.86 -16.68 5.58
N ASP A 98 19.00 -17.27 5.98
CA ASP A 98 19.02 -18.30 7.03
C ASP A 98 18.42 -17.78 8.34
N GLY A 99 17.47 -18.54 8.87
CA GLY A 99 16.68 -18.16 10.06
C GLY A 99 15.49 -17.24 9.79
N PHE A 100 15.28 -16.78 8.56
CA PHE A 100 14.12 -15.95 8.15
C PHE A 100 13.20 -16.64 7.12
N GLY A 101 13.66 -17.69 6.48
CA GLY A 101 12.86 -18.52 5.55
C GLY A 101 12.13 -19.66 6.27
N PRO A 102 11.24 -20.37 5.55
CA PRO A 102 10.46 -21.46 6.12
C PRO A 102 11.36 -22.60 6.62
N PRO A 103 11.01 -23.23 7.75
CA PRO A 103 11.78 -24.36 8.25
C PRO A 103 11.70 -25.55 7.28
N ALA A 104 12.73 -26.40 7.31
CA ALA A 104 12.75 -27.58 6.45
C ALA A 104 11.51 -28.47 6.65
N GLY A 105 10.83 -28.81 5.56
CA GLY A 105 9.60 -29.62 5.58
C GLY A 105 8.34 -28.83 5.95
N TRP A 106 8.39 -27.49 5.82
CA TRP A 106 7.19 -26.69 5.91
C TRP A 106 6.34 -26.88 4.66
N ASP A 107 5.20 -27.53 4.84
CA ASP A 107 4.27 -27.89 3.76
C ASP A 107 2.87 -27.38 4.13
N GLN A 108 2.04 -27.15 3.10
CA GLN A 108 0.65 -26.74 3.25
C GLN A 108 -0.31 -27.92 3.20
N PRO A 109 -1.38 -27.97 4.00
CA PRO A 109 -2.44 -28.97 3.84
C PRO A 109 -3.08 -28.91 2.46
N ASP A 110 -3.33 -30.09 1.85
CA ASP A 110 -4.02 -30.18 0.54
C ASP A 110 -5.56 -30.23 0.64
N GLY A 111 -6.09 -30.15 1.86
CA GLY A 111 -7.53 -30.27 2.13
C GLY A 111 -8.08 -31.69 2.06
N ASN A 112 -7.26 -32.71 1.71
CA ASN A 112 -7.65 -34.09 1.54
C ASN A 112 -6.89 -35.05 2.50
N GLY A 113 -6.12 -34.48 3.44
CA GLY A 113 -5.33 -35.24 4.41
C GLY A 113 -3.88 -35.48 3.99
N GLY A 114 -3.44 -34.88 2.89
CA GLY A 114 -2.05 -34.80 2.45
C GLY A 114 -1.48 -33.38 2.64
N THR A 115 -0.26 -33.17 2.12
CA THR A 115 0.42 -31.89 2.11
C THR A 115 1.04 -31.57 0.76
N VAL A 116 1.28 -30.27 0.50
CA VAL A 116 1.93 -29.75 -0.70
C VAL A 116 3.07 -28.83 -0.28
N ALA A 117 4.27 -29.11 -0.77
CA ALA A 117 5.45 -28.31 -0.51
C ALA A 117 5.48 -27.04 -1.40
N PRO A 118 6.09 -25.94 -0.95
CA PRO A 118 6.49 -24.83 -1.82
C PRO A 118 7.38 -25.30 -2.97
N TYR A 119 7.28 -24.66 -4.12
CA TYR A 119 8.05 -25.04 -5.29
C TYR A 119 8.60 -23.80 -6.02
N ARG A 120 9.73 -23.97 -6.69
CA ARG A 120 10.34 -22.88 -7.45
C ARG A 120 9.54 -22.58 -8.71
N PHE A 121 9.18 -21.33 -8.88
CA PHE A 121 8.66 -20.82 -10.15
C PHE A 121 9.76 -20.78 -11.21
N MET A 122 9.40 -21.18 -12.43
CA MET A 122 10.25 -21.04 -13.61
C MET A 122 9.72 -19.94 -14.55
N ASP A 123 8.45 -19.56 -14.37
CA ASP A 123 7.79 -18.51 -15.12
C ASP A 123 7.82 -17.21 -14.29
N LEU A 124 8.21 -16.11 -14.94
CA LEU A 124 8.25 -14.78 -14.33
C LEU A 124 6.88 -14.07 -14.34
N ALA A 125 5.96 -14.54 -15.19
CA ALA A 125 4.57 -14.09 -15.25
C ALA A 125 3.67 -15.19 -14.66
N THR A 126 3.12 -14.96 -13.49
CA THR A 126 2.28 -15.92 -12.77
C THR A 126 0.86 -15.41 -12.65
N PRO A 127 -0.16 -16.30 -12.57
CA PRO A 127 -1.53 -15.87 -12.32
C PRO A 127 -1.64 -15.04 -11.06
N ASP A 128 -2.58 -14.10 -11.08
CA ASP A 128 -3.02 -13.38 -9.90
C ASP A 128 -3.77 -14.34 -8.96
N VAL A 129 -3.46 -14.31 -7.68
CA VAL A 129 -4.08 -15.14 -6.63
C VAL A 129 -4.83 -14.29 -5.63
N GLY A 130 -5.64 -14.90 -4.76
CA GLY A 130 -6.53 -14.18 -3.88
C GLY A 130 -5.79 -13.35 -2.83
N HIS A 131 -6.12 -12.06 -2.71
CA HIS A 131 -5.55 -11.17 -1.70
C HIS A 131 -6.62 -10.19 -1.14
N SER A 132 -7.89 -10.56 -1.28
CA SER A 132 -8.98 -9.84 -0.61
C SER A 132 -8.93 -10.07 0.91
N TRP A 133 -9.64 -9.22 1.68
CA TRP A 133 -9.74 -9.44 3.12
C TRP A 133 -10.12 -10.88 3.49
N ASP A 134 -11.16 -11.43 2.83
CA ASP A 134 -11.64 -12.78 3.16
C ASP A 134 -10.62 -13.86 2.77
N ALA A 135 -9.92 -13.70 1.63
CA ALA A 135 -8.88 -14.63 1.19
C ALA A 135 -7.72 -14.63 2.18
N VAL A 136 -7.19 -13.45 2.53
CA VAL A 136 -6.07 -13.30 3.45
C VAL A 136 -6.38 -13.84 4.85
N GLN A 137 -7.63 -13.67 5.33
CA GLN A 137 -8.07 -14.26 6.59
C GLN A 137 -8.09 -15.81 6.53
N ALA A 138 -8.46 -16.39 5.38
CA ALA A 138 -8.45 -17.83 5.18
C ALA A 138 -7.02 -18.39 5.08
N GLU A 139 -6.11 -17.68 4.40
CA GLU A 139 -4.69 -18.02 4.28
C GLU A 139 -3.97 -17.99 5.62
N TRP A 140 -4.18 -16.92 6.39
CA TRP A 140 -3.65 -16.74 7.74
C TRP A 140 -4.16 -17.78 8.72
N ASN A 141 -5.40 -18.22 8.58
CA ASN A 141 -6.11 -19.23 9.38
C ASN A 141 -5.86 -19.11 10.90
N GLY A 142 -6.11 -17.91 11.45
CA GLY A 142 -5.93 -17.65 12.88
C GLY A 142 -4.47 -17.74 13.36
N GLY A 143 -3.49 -17.57 12.47
CA GLY A 143 -2.07 -17.63 12.77
C GLY A 143 -1.42 -18.98 12.49
N ALA A 144 -2.17 -19.97 11.99
CA ALA A 144 -1.61 -21.27 11.59
C ALA A 144 -0.75 -21.16 10.33
N MET A 145 -0.97 -20.15 9.48
CA MET A 145 -0.27 -19.93 8.22
C MET A 145 -0.36 -21.14 7.28
N ASP A 146 -1.48 -21.85 7.29
CA ASP A 146 -1.65 -23.12 6.60
C ASP A 146 -2.83 -23.13 5.61
N GLY A 147 -3.39 -21.95 5.31
CA GLY A 147 -4.53 -21.80 4.42
C GLY A 147 -4.20 -21.43 2.98
N PHE A 148 -2.95 -21.17 2.60
CA PHE A 148 -2.56 -20.66 1.28
C PHE A 148 -2.96 -21.63 0.14
N PHE A 149 -2.61 -22.90 0.25
CA PHE A 149 -2.97 -23.88 -0.78
C PHE A 149 -4.48 -24.10 -0.87
N THR A 150 -5.16 -24.19 0.25
CA THR A 150 -6.61 -24.45 0.26
C THR A 150 -7.43 -23.27 -0.23
N THR A 151 -6.91 -22.05 -0.12
CA THR A 151 -7.56 -20.82 -0.62
C THR A 151 -7.25 -20.59 -2.10
N ASP A 152 -5.98 -20.59 -2.49
CA ASP A 152 -5.51 -20.13 -3.80
C ASP A 152 -4.81 -21.21 -4.64
N GLY A 153 -4.71 -22.40 -4.10
CA GLY A 153 -4.12 -23.54 -4.80
C GLY A 153 -2.60 -23.45 -4.94
N ILE A 154 -2.10 -24.18 -5.96
CA ILE A 154 -0.66 -24.34 -6.13
C ILE A 154 0.09 -23.03 -6.40
N TRP A 155 -0.55 -22.05 -7.02
CA TRP A 155 0.08 -20.79 -7.39
C TRP A 155 0.50 -19.96 -6.16
N ALA A 156 -0.20 -20.09 -5.03
CA ALA A 156 0.16 -19.44 -3.79
C ALA A 156 1.49 -19.93 -3.20
N LEU A 157 1.94 -21.15 -3.58
CA LEU A 157 3.11 -21.81 -3.00
C LEU A 157 4.40 -21.65 -3.83
N GLY A 158 4.37 -20.86 -4.88
CA GLY A 158 5.55 -20.63 -5.70
C GLY A 158 6.55 -19.67 -5.05
N TYR A 159 7.86 -19.90 -5.28
CA TYR A 159 8.92 -18.99 -4.86
C TYR A 159 9.94 -18.76 -5.98
N TYR A 160 10.65 -17.63 -5.89
CA TYR A 160 11.76 -17.28 -6.77
C TYR A 160 13.12 -17.46 -6.07
N THR A 161 14.16 -17.43 -6.86
CA THR A 161 15.56 -17.44 -6.40
C THR A 161 16.34 -16.29 -7.07
N GLY A 162 17.64 -16.21 -6.81
CA GLY A 162 18.53 -15.23 -7.46
C GLY A 162 18.66 -15.42 -8.98
N GLU A 163 18.22 -16.56 -9.53
CA GLU A 163 18.20 -16.76 -10.98
C GLU A 163 17.06 -15.96 -11.64
N GLU A 164 15.91 -15.86 -10.96
CA GLU A 164 14.75 -15.10 -11.42
C GLU A 164 14.84 -13.62 -10.99
N LEU A 165 15.45 -13.35 -9.83
CA LEU A 165 15.49 -12.02 -9.21
C LEU A 165 16.93 -11.49 -9.03
N PRO A 166 17.79 -11.48 -10.08
CA PRO A 166 19.20 -11.19 -9.94
C PRO A 166 19.50 -9.81 -9.36
N PHE A 167 18.77 -8.78 -9.73
CA PHE A 167 18.96 -7.43 -9.18
C PHE A 167 18.69 -7.41 -7.68
N TYR A 168 17.54 -7.91 -7.22
CA TYR A 168 17.19 -7.90 -5.80
C TYR A 168 18.14 -8.72 -4.95
N TYR A 169 18.61 -9.87 -5.44
CA TYR A 169 19.59 -10.69 -4.73
C TYR A 169 20.95 -10.01 -4.66
N SER A 170 21.34 -9.23 -5.68
CA SER A 170 22.60 -8.46 -5.66
C SER A 170 22.62 -7.34 -4.62
N LEU A 171 21.47 -6.87 -4.16
CA LEU A 171 21.38 -5.81 -3.15
C LEU A 171 21.92 -6.27 -1.79
N PHE A 172 21.91 -7.57 -1.48
CA PHE A 172 22.31 -8.08 -0.17
C PHE A 172 23.77 -7.78 0.18
N ASP A 173 24.66 -7.82 -0.78
CA ASP A 173 26.08 -7.59 -0.52
C ASP A 173 26.39 -6.17 -0.02
N GLU A 174 25.56 -5.20 -0.41
CA GLU A 174 25.79 -3.78 -0.12
C GLU A 174 24.79 -3.19 0.88
N PHE A 175 23.62 -3.79 1.09
CA PHE A 175 22.49 -3.14 1.76
C PHE A 175 21.78 -4.05 2.77
N THR A 176 20.76 -3.51 3.42
CA THR A 176 19.98 -4.21 4.46
C THR A 176 18.64 -4.71 3.91
N LEU A 177 18.36 -5.99 4.12
CA LEU A 177 17.03 -6.60 3.95
C LEU A 177 16.30 -6.60 5.29
N CYS A 178 15.04 -6.19 5.33
CA CYS A 178 14.21 -6.31 6.53
C CYS A 178 13.57 -7.71 6.58
N GLY A 179 13.95 -8.53 7.57
CA GLY A 179 13.46 -9.91 7.70
C GLY A 179 12.08 -10.02 8.35
N ASN A 180 11.66 -8.99 9.08
CA ASN A 180 10.38 -8.92 9.78
C ASN A 180 9.62 -7.64 9.43
N TYR A 181 9.55 -7.30 8.15
CA TYR A 181 8.67 -6.25 7.66
C TYR A 181 7.34 -6.85 7.21
N PHE A 182 6.27 -6.45 7.86
CA PHE A 182 4.91 -6.92 7.62
C PHE A 182 4.12 -5.85 6.87
N CYS A 183 3.19 -6.23 6.00
CA CYS A 183 2.18 -5.27 5.61
C CYS A 183 1.29 -4.91 6.81
N SER A 184 0.52 -3.82 6.69
CA SER A 184 -0.07 -3.22 7.89
C SER A 184 -1.37 -3.85 8.35
N LEU A 185 -2.02 -4.66 7.51
CA LEU A 185 -3.18 -5.45 7.89
C LEU A 185 -3.36 -6.68 6.99
N LEU A 186 -4.13 -7.67 7.47
CA LEU A 186 -4.51 -8.86 6.72
C LEU A 186 -5.59 -8.51 5.69
N GLY A 187 -5.19 -7.87 4.59
CA GLY A 187 -6.13 -7.40 3.57
C GLY A 187 -5.45 -6.80 2.34
N PRO A 188 -6.23 -6.21 1.43
CA PRO A 188 -5.78 -5.83 0.11
C PRO A 188 -4.97 -4.52 0.06
N THR A 189 -4.59 -4.12 -1.15
CA THR A 189 -3.75 -2.99 -1.56
C THR A 189 -4.04 -1.67 -0.84
N TRP A 190 -5.25 -1.10 -1.03
CA TRP A 190 -5.49 0.27 -0.59
C TRP A 190 -5.48 0.45 0.92
N PRO A 191 -6.12 -0.39 1.74
CA PRO A 191 -6.00 -0.29 3.19
C PRO A 191 -4.56 -0.32 3.67
N ASN A 192 -3.71 -1.21 3.10
CA ASN A 192 -2.29 -1.28 3.42
C ASN A 192 -1.56 0.01 3.02
N ARG A 193 -1.78 0.52 1.82
CA ARG A 193 -1.19 1.79 1.35
C ARG A 193 -1.69 3.02 2.13
N PHE A 194 -2.88 2.97 2.76
CA PHE A 194 -3.32 4.05 3.64
C PHE A 194 -2.45 4.17 4.89
N TYR A 195 -1.92 3.05 5.41
CA TYR A 195 -0.94 3.10 6.50
C TYR A 195 0.35 3.80 6.08
N LEU A 196 0.82 3.63 4.84
CA LEU A 196 1.95 4.37 4.28
C LEU A 196 1.74 5.90 4.22
N ALA A 197 0.50 6.35 4.11
CA ALA A 197 0.18 7.76 4.00
C ALA A 197 -0.23 8.39 5.34
N ALA A 198 -1.00 7.66 6.14
CA ALA A 198 -1.75 8.19 7.28
C ALA A 198 -1.44 7.50 8.61
N GLY A 199 -0.63 6.44 8.62
CA GLY A 199 -0.39 5.60 9.79
C GLY A 199 -1.59 4.74 10.18
N THR A 200 -2.66 4.76 9.38
CA THR A 200 -3.93 4.04 9.62
C THR A 200 -4.71 3.85 8.33
N SER A 201 -5.47 2.73 8.25
CA SER A 201 -6.49 2.57 7.20
C SER A 201 -7.80 3.31 7.50
N GLY A 202 -7.94 3.95 8.68
CA GLY A 202 -9.20 4.53 9.12
C GLY A 202 -10.31 3.49 9.35
N GLY A 203 -9.95 2.23 9.56
CA GLY A 203 -10.89 1.11 9.71
C GLY A 203 -11.32 0.49 8.38
N ILE A 204 -10.75 0.92 7.26
CA ILE A 204 -11.06 0.37 5.92
C ILE A 204 -10.30 -0.95 5.74
N THR A 205 -10.99 -1.97 5.22
CA THR A 205 -10.46 -3.33 5.03
C THR A 205 -10.60 -3.83 3.59
N THR A 206 -11.08 -3.00 2.66
CA THR A 206 -11.33 -3.41 1.27
C THR A 206 -10.85 -2.37 0.26
N ASN A 207 -10.59 -2.80 -0.98
CA ASN A 207 -10.36 -1.93 -2.12
C ASN A 207 -11.71 -1.40 -2.67
N GLY A 208 -12.41 -0.59 -1.89
CA GLY A 208 -13.65 0.04 -2.33
C GLY A 208 -13.41 1.06 -3.46
N VAL A 209 -14.44 1.36 -4.24
CA VAL A 209 -14.36 2.43 -5.24
C VAL A 209 -14.50 3.76 -4.53
N TRP A 210 -13.40 4.42 -4.29
CA TRP A 210 -13.32 5.73 -3.67
C TRP A 210 -13.13 6.80 -4.76
N GLY A 211 -13.74 7.93 -4.59
CA GLY A 211 -13.43 9.08 -5.44
C GLY A 211 -12.16 9.80 -4.96
N TYR A 212 -11.50 10.54 -5.86
CA TYR A 212 -10.43 11.43 -5.45
C TYR A 212 -10.93 12.50 -4.47
N GLY A 213 -10.12 12.80 -3.45
CA GLY A 213 -10.42 13.83 -2.47
C GLY A 213 -11.59 13.51 -1.54
N VAL A 214 -11.75 12.25 -1.17
CA VAL A 214 -12.80 11.81 -0.23
C VAL A 214 -12.38 11.94 1.23
N PHE A 215 -11.09 11.82 1.54
CA PHE A 215 -10.56 11.89 2.89
C PHE A 215 -10.15 13.32 3.27
N ASP A 216 -10.27 13.68 4.55
CA ASP A 216 -10.00 15.02 5.05
C ASP A 216 -9.25 15.03 6.41
N TYR A 217 -8.67 13.90 6.81
CA TYR A 217 -7.82 13.83 8.00
C TYR A 217 -6.34 13.98 7.67
N PRO A 218 -5.48 14.32 8.66
CA PRO A 218 -4.06 14.54 8.43
C PRO A 218 -3.32 13.29 7.96
N ILE A 219 -2.36 13.50 7.06
CA ILE A 219 -1.41 12.50 6.58
C ILE A 219 0.01 13.05 6.63
N ILE A 220 0.98 12.21 6.33
CA ILE A 220 2.40 12.59 6.36
C ILE A 220 2.69 13.83 5.50
N LEU A 221 2.03 14.00 4.33
CA LEU A 221 2.23 15.20 3.50
C LEU A 221 1.83 16.49 4.20
N ASP A 222 0.87 16.44 5.12
CA ASP A 222 0.48 17.60 5.93
C ASP A 222 1.58 17.97 6.93
N LEU A 223 2.24 17.00 7.52
CA LEU A 223 3.34 17.22 8.46
C LEU A 223 4.58 17.77 7.75
N LEU A 224 4.95 17.16 6.61
CA LEU A 224 6.05 17.63 5.77
C LEU A 224 5.84 19.10 5.33
N GLU A 225 4.63 19.39 4.83
CA GLU A 225 4.27 20.77 4.42
C GLU A 225 4.35 21.76 5.57
N ALA A 226 3.84 21.39 6.74
CA ALA A 226 3.85 22.25 7.92
C ALA A 226 5.28 22.55 8.43
N LYS A 227 6.20 21.57 8.31
CA LYS A 227 7.61 21.72 8.67
C LYS A 227 8.44 22.40 7.57
N GLY A 228 7.89 22.53 6.36
CA GLY A 228 8.60 23.10 5.20
C GLY A 228 9.56 22.11 4.53
N ILE A 229 9.36 20.80 4.76
CA ILE A 229 10.10 19.73 4.10
C ILE A 229 9.57 19.56 2.68
N SER A 230 10.46 19.55 1.70
CA SER A 230 10.08 19.36 0.30
C SER A 230 9.71 17.89 0.02
N TRP A 231 8.62 17.68 -0.72
CA TRP A 231 8.14 16.35 -1.04
C TRP A 231 7.52 16.27 -2.44
N LYS A 232 7.49 15.06 -3.01
CA LYS A 232 6.80 14.79 -4.29
C LYS A 232 6.45 13.31 -4.41
N VAL A 233 5.33 13.02 -5.08
CA VAL A 233 4.93 11.66 -5.49
C VAL A 233 5.20 11.52 -6.98
N TYR A 234 5.92 10.46 -7.36
CA TYR A 234 6.24 10.13 -8.74
C TYR A 234 5.48 8.87 -9.16
N ASN A 235 4.57 9.04 -10.10
CA ASN A 235 3.78 7.95 -10.67
C ASN A 235 4.57 7.37 -11.86
N ILE A 236 5.27 6.29 -11.63
CA ILE A 236 6.17 5.69 -12.60
C ILE A 236 5.38 4.88 -13.63
N GLY A 237 5.44 5.28 -14.91
CA GLY A 237 4.69 4.63 -15.98
C GLY A 237 3.34 5.26 -16.31
N TRP A 238 2.96 6.36 -15.66
CA TRP A 238 1.72 7.11 -15.91
C TRP A 238 2.02 8.48 -16.51
N ASP A 239 2.70 8.51 -17.66
CA ASP A 239 3.21 9.75 -18.27
C ASP A 239 2.13 10.67 -18.84
N SER A 240 0.87 10.23 -18.95
CA SER A 240 -0.17 10.93 -19.71
C SER A 240 -1.56 11.00 -19.06
N VAL A 241 -1.79 10.41 -17.90
CA VAL A 241 -3.13 10.39 -17.28
C VAL A 241 -3.06 10.96 -15.87
N PRO A 242 -3.36 12.25 -15.66
CA PRO A 242 -3.58 12.79 -14.32
C PRO A 242 -4.77 12.03 -13.72
N TYR A 243 -4.61 11.33 -12.64
CA TYR A 243 -5.62 10.49 -11.96
C TYR A 243 -5.73 9.02 -12.43
N GLY A 244 -4.80 8.51 -13.25
CA GLY A 244 -4.88 7.14 -13.76
C GLY A 244 -4.26 6.08 -12.87
N ASN A 245 -3.36 6.45 -11.93
CA ASN A 245 -2.71 5.50 -11.03
C ASN A 245 -3.56 5.31 -9.77
N THR A 246 -4.26 4.19 -9.68
CA THR A 246 -5.13 3.85 -8.55
C THR A 246 -4.34 3.57 -7.27
N ASP A 247 -3.05 3.21 -7.39
CA ASP A 247 -2.17 2.87 -6.27
C ASP A 247 -1.54 4.10 -5.63
N ASN A 248 -1.68 5.27 -6.29
CA ASN A 248 -1.37 6.55 -5.68
C ASN A 248 -2.45 6.96 -4.68
N VAL A 249 -2.37 6.44 -3.48
CA VAL A 249 -3.37 6.72 -2.44
C VAL A 249 -3.40 8.17 -1.98
N PHE A 250 -2.34 8.96 -2.17
CA PHE A 250 -2.31 10.36 -1.75
C PHE A 250 -3.38 11.21 -2.41
N VAL A 251 -3.87 10.83 -3.59
CA VAL A 251 -4.94 11.54 -4.28
C VAL A 251 -6.33 11.31 -3.66
N PHE A 252 -6.48 10.36 -2.75
CA PHE A 252 -7.72 10.18 -2.00
C PHE A 252 -7.94 11.30 -0.96
N TRP A 253 -6.90 12.01 -0.55
CA TRP A 253 -7.05 13.14 0.37
C TRP A 253 -7.37 14.43 -0.36
N LYS A 254 -8.45 15.07 0.08
CA LYS A 254 -9.05 16.28 -0.52
C LYS A 254 -8.03 17.40 -0.75
N ARG A 255 -7.14 17.58 0.19
CA ARG A 255 -6.11 18.61 0.12
C ARG A 255 -5.10 18.35 -1.01
N TRP A 256 -4.76 17.08 -1.26
CA TRP A 256 -3.67 16.66 -2.11
C TRP A 256 -4.09 16.15 -3.48
N ALA A 257 -5.38 15.81 -3.64
CA ALA A 257 -5.91 15.20 -4.87
C ALA A 257 -5.60 15.97 -6.17
N LYS A 258 -5.44 17.29 -6.08
CA LYS A 258 -5.15 18.16 -7.24
C LYS A 258 -3.79 18.87 -7.13
N ASP A 259 -2.99 18.57 -6.11
CA ASP A 259 -1.65 19.14 -6.00
C ASP A 259 -0.74 18.55 -7.08
N ARG A 260 -0.01 19.39 -7.79
CA ARG A 260 0.88 18.93 -8.87
C ARG A 260 2.00 18.01 -8.37
N ARG A 261 2.37 18.14 -7.11
CA ARG A 261 3.42 17.32 -6.48
C ARG A 261 2.99 15.87 -6.30
N THR A 262 1.68 15.56 -6.27
CA THR A 262 1.15 14.19 -6.25
C THR A 262 1.05 13.56 -7.65
N HIS A 263 1.45 14.28 -8.71
CA HIS A 263 1.31 13.85 -10.10
C HIS A 263 2.63 13.91 -10.88
N GLY A 264 3.77 13.78 -10.21
CA GLY A 264 5.06 13.60 -10.89
C GLY A 264 5.10 12.30 -11.68
N ASN A 265 6.06 12.15 -12.57
CA ASN A 265 6.26 10.95 -13.39
C ASN A 265 7.74 10.52 -13.40
N ARG A 266 8.07 9.41 -14.09
CA ARG A 266 9.46 8.90 -14.22
C ARG A 266 10.41 9.95 -14.78
N GLY A 267 9.98 10.68 -15.80
CA GLY A 267 10.79 11.75 -16.41
C GLY A 267 11.10 12.86 -15.43
N ASP A 268 10.14 13.21 -14.55
CA ASP A 268 10.36 14.18 -13.48
C ASP A 268 11.38 13.67 -12.46
N TYR A 269 11.26 12.41 -12.00
CA TYR A 269 12.21 11.80 -11.05
C TYR A 269 13.64 11.84 -11.58
N LEU A 270 13.85 11.32 -12.78
CA LEU A 270 15.17 11.30 -13.42
C LEU A 270 15.72 12.71 -13.68
N ASN A 271 14.85 13.69 -13.97
CA ASN A 271 15.25 15.08 -14.17
C ASN A 271 15.60 15.77 -12.83
N ASP A 272 14.85 15.49 -11.77
CA ASP A 272 15.13 16.03 -10.44
C ASP A 272 16.46 15.49 -9.92
N LEU A 273 16.78 14.20 -10.11
CA LEU A 273 18.09 13.59 -9.81
C LEU A 273 19.23 14.22 -10.61
N ARG A 274 19.12 14.30 -11.95
CA ARG A 274 20.16 14.89 -12.80
C ARG A 274 20.51 16.32 -12.44
N ARG A 275 19.56 17.05 -11.86
CA ARG A 275 19.75 18.45 -11.44
C ARG A 275 20.13 18.59 -9.97
N GLY A 276 20.30 17.49 -9.23
CA GLY A 276 20.55 17.51 -7.80
C GLY A 276 19.41 18.21 -7.01
N ARG A 277 18.16 18.02 -7.44
CA ARG A 277 16.98 18.66 -6.86
C ARG A 277 15.89 17.67 -6.48
N LEU A 278 16.30 16.43 -6.19
CA LEU A 278 15.38 15.48 -5.57
C LEU A 278 14.76 16.13 -4.32
N PRO A 279 13.46 16.08 -4.09
CA PRO A 279 12.88 16.56 -2.84
C PRO A 279 13.40 15.73 -1.65
N GLN A 280 13.30 16.28 -0.44
CA GLN A 280 13.72 15.60 0.79
C GLN A 280 12.92 14.32 1.02
N VAL A 281 11.65 14.28 0.64
CA VAL A 281 10.83 13.07 0.67
C VAL A 281 10.23 12.81 -0.71
N ALA A 282 10.49 11.64 -1.25
CA ALA A 282 9.96 11.17 -2.53
C ALA A 282 9.17 9.89 -2.32
N PHE A 283 7.96 9.83 -2.85
CA PHE A 283 7.17 8.61 -2.93
C PHE A 283 7.17 8.14 -4.38
N ILE A 284 7.50 6.88 -4.60
CA ILE A 284 7.45 6.22 -5.90
C ILE A 284 6.23 5.31 -5.91
N VAL A 285 5.41 5.45 -6.95
CA VAL A 285 4.22 4.62 -7.15
C VAL A 285 4.30 4.06 -8.58
N PRO A 286 4.73 2.83 -8.76
CA PRO A 286 4.82 2.18 -10.06
C PRO A 286 3.43 1.90 -10.65
N SER A 287 3.39 1.58 -11.94
CA SER A 287 2.15 1.45 -12.70
C SER A 287 1.72 0.00 -12.83
N TYR A 288 0.59 -0.35 -12.25
CA TYR A 288 -0.12 -1.61 -12.48
C TYR A 288 -0.36 -1.86 -13.99
N ALA A 289 -0.87 -0.87 -14.70
CA ALA A 289 -1.24 -1.04 -16.11
C ALA A 289 -0.05 -1.38 -17.04
N ARG A 290 1.19 -1.20 -16.56
CA ARG A 290 2.42 -1.55 -17.30
C ARG A 290 3.15 -2.75 -16.68
N GLY A 291 2.66 -3.30 -15.57
CA GLY A 291 3.34 -4.32 -14.79
C GLY A 291 4.68 -3.83 -14.21
N TRP A 292 4.80 -2.53 -13.94
CA TRP A 292 6.01 -1.94 -13.38
C TRP A 292 6.04 -2.00 -11.85
N ASP A 293 4.93 -2.38 -11.27
CA ASP A 293 4.69 -2.62 -9.85
C ASP A 293 4.84 -4.09 -9.44
N GLU A 294 5.09 -4.98 -10.42
CA GLU A 294 5.23 -6.44 -10.24
C GLU A 294 3.93 -7.19 -9.90
N HIS A 295 2.78 -6.50 -9.91
CA HIS A 295 1.49 -7.17 -9.67
C HIS A 295 1.25 -8.29 -10.69
N PRO A 296 0.88 -9.51 -10.25
CA PRO A 296 0.47 -10.56 -11.17
C PRO A 296 -0.74 -10.13 -12.06
N PRO A 297 -0.81 -10.54 -13.32
CA PRO A 297 0.07 -11.52 -13.98
C PRO A 297 1.27 -10.89 -14.71
N ALA A 298 1.74 -9.73 -14.30
CA ALA A 298 2.91 -9.13 -14.93
C ALA A 298 4.17 -9.99 -14.75
N ASP A 299 5.04 -9.92 -15.75
CA ASP A 299 6.39 -10.48 -15.68
C ASP A 299 7.22 -9.66 -14.68
N VAL A 300 7.64 -10.27 -13.56
CA VAL A 300 8.38 -9.59 -12.49
C VAL A 300 9.70 -8.97 -12.96
N SER A 301 10.31 -9.50 -14.01
CA SER A 301 11.56 -8.95 -14.55
C SER A 301 11.38 -7.53 -15.10
N VAL A 302 10.16 -7.18 -15.52
CA VAL A 302 9.84 -5.84 -16.04
C VAL A 302 9.86 -4.83 -14.88
N GLY A 303 9.15 -5.10 -13.77
CA GLY A 303 9.16 -4.25 -12.59
C GLY A 303 10.55 -4.18 -11.96
N MET A 304 11.20 -5.32 -11.76
CA MET A 304 12.58 -5.40 -11.26
C MET A 304 13.55 -4.54 -12.08
N GLY A 305 13.46 -4.57 -13.43
CA GLY A 305 14.29 -3.72 -14.29
C GLY A 305 14.01 -2.23 -14.13
N ILE A 306 12.76 -1.85 -13.86
CA ILE A 306 12.40 -0.47 -13.52
C ILE A 306 13.02 -0.08 -12.18
N GLN A 307 12.98 -0.97 -11.18
CA GLN A 307 13.60 -0.73 -9.87
C GLN A 307 15.11 -0.55 -9.99
N GLU A 308 15.77 -1.40 -10.76
CA GLU A 308 17.21 -1.27 -11.05
C GLU A 308 17.53 0.09 -11.67
N ASP A 309 16.76 0.53 -12.67
CA ASP A 309 16.92 1.85 -13.31
C ASP A 309 16.77 3.01 -12.31
N LEU A 310 15.76 2.96 -11.43
CA LEU A 310 15.48 4.05 -10.49
C LEU A 310 16.53 4.13 -9.37
N VAL A 311 16.93 2.98 -8.82
CA VAL A 311 17.98 2.88 -7.81
C VAL A 311 19.35 3.30 -8.39
N THR A 312 19.69 2.83 -9.59
CA THR A 312 20.92 3.21 -10.27
C THR A 312 20.96 4.71 -10.52
N ALA A 313 19.86 5.31 -11.01
CA ALA A 313 19.80 6.75 -11.23
C ALA A 313 19.99 7.56 -9.93
N LEU A 314 19.49 7.08 -8.79
CA LEU A 314 19.75 7.71 -7.50
C LEU A 314 21.23 7.55 -7.09
N ARG A 315 21.80 6.35 -7.20
CA ARG A 315 23.21 6.05 -6.86
C ARG A 315 24.19 6.89 -7.68
N GLU A 316 23.86 7.18 -8.93
CA GLU A 316 24.68 8.03 -9.82
C GLU A 316 24.47 9.53 -9.62
N SER A 317 23.50 9.93 -8.81
CA SER A 317 23.18 11.33 -8.59
C SER A 317 24.07 12.00 -7.54
N SER A 318 24.11 13.33 -7.56
CA SER A 318 24.85 14.13 -6.56
C SER A 318 24.23 14.11 -5.16
N VAL A 319 23.05 13.53 -5.00
CA VAL A 319 22.35 13.44 -3.69
C VAL A 319 22.54 12.08 -3.02
N TRP A 320 23.11 11.09 -3.71
CA TRP A 320 23.26 9.71 -3.23
C TRP A 320 23.85 9.62 -1.83
N GLU A 321 24.97 10.31 -1.59
CA GLU A 321 25.72 10.26 -0.32
C GLU A 321 24.91 10.72 0.92
N ARG A 322 23.68 11.19 0.71
CA ARG A 322 22.78 11.68 1.77
C ARG A 322 21.38 11.12 1.63
N SER A 323 21.24 10.01 0.90
CA SER A 323 19.96 9.43 0.53
C SER A 323 19.74 8.06 1.13
N ALA A 324 18.47 7.73 1.37
CA ALA A 324 18.00 6.36 1.54
C ALA A 324 16.87 6.08 0.54
N TYR A 325 16.88 4.89 -0.07
CA TYR A 325 15.82 4.37 -0.91
C TYR A 325 15.26 3.11 -0.26
N ILE A 326 13.97 3.09 0.00
CA ILE A 326 13.27 1.96 0.60
C ILE A 326 12.36 1.37 -0.47
N ILE A 327 12.60 0.11 -0.84
CA ILE A 327 11.69 -0.68 -1.67
C ILE A 327 10.86 -1.54 -0.74
N THR A 328 9.55 -1.44 -0.80
CA THR A 328 8.62 -2.32 -0.08
C THR A 328 7.46 -2.73 -0.98
N TYR A 329 6.61 -3.61 -0.50
CA TYR A 329 5.39 -4.05 -1.19
C TYR A 329 4.20 -3.75 -0.30
N ASP A 330 3.06 -3.45 -0.89
CA ASP A 330 1.87 -3.06 -0.14
C ASP A 330 1.25 -4.22 0.65
N GLU A 331 1.22 -5.42 0.05
CA GLU A 331 0.76 -6.64 0.69
C GLU A 331 1.32 -7.88 -0.05
N HIS A 332 1.01 -9.09 0.40
CA HIS A 332 1.67 -10.33 -0.01
C HIS A 332 1.15 -10.94 -1.34
N GLY A 333 0.01 -10.44 -1.87
CA GLY A 333 -0.55 -10.89 -3.15
C GLY A 333 -1.08 -12.32 -3.16
N GLY A 334 -1.47 -12.90 -2.02
CA GLY A 334 -1.90 -14.29 -1.91
C GLY A 334 -0.75 -15.30 -1.90
N TYR A 335 0.52 -14.85 -1.97
CA TYR A 335 1.67 -15.74 -1.89
C TYR A 335 2.01 -16.07 -0.43
N PHE A 336 2.44 -17.31 -0.21
CA PHE A 336 2.71 -17.83 1.12
C PHE A 336 3.81 -17.07 1.87
N ASP A 337 3.66 -17.07 3.18
CA ASP A 337 4.70 -16.77 4.15
C ASP A 337 4.49 -17.67 5.37
N HIS A 338 5.56 -18.12 5.99
CA HIS A 338 5.47 -19.07 7.11
C HIS A 338 5.34 -18.38 8.47
N VAL A 339 5.61 -17.06 8.55
CA VAL A 339 5.64 -16.33 9.82
C VAL A 339 4.28 -15.71 10.11
N PRO A 340 3.63 -16.09 11.23
CA PRO A 340 2.39 -15.45 11.62
C PRO A 340 2.64 -13.98 12.01
N PRO A 341 1.85 -13.04 11.46
CA PRO A 341 2.02 -11.63 11.76
C PRO A 341 1.67 -11.30 13.22
N PRO A 342 2.40 -10.36 13.86
CA PRO A 342 2.09 -9.90 15.19
C PRO A 342 0.70 -9.25 15.30
N HIS A 343 0.00 -9.57 16.37
CA HIS A 343 -1.27 -8.94 16.69
C HIS A 343 -1.04 -7.73 17.62
N ILE A 344 -0.99 -6.53 17.06
CA ILE A 344 -0.56 -5.30 17.76
C ILE A 344 -1.72 -4.36 18.13
N ASP A 345 -2.85 -4.50 17.44
CA ASP A 345 -4.09 -3.75 17.68
C ASP A 345 -5.32 -4.55 17.17
N ALA A 346 -6.45 -3.88 16.98
CA ALA A 346 -7.69 -4.52 16.52
C ALA A 346 -7.59 -5.22 15.15
N PHE A 347 -6.65 -4.80 14.29
CA PHE A 347 -6.43 -5.38 12.96
C PHE A 347 -5.23 -6.33 12.92
N GLY A 348 -4.27 -6.17 13.84
CA GLY A 348 -2.97 -6.84 13.76
C GLY A 348 -2.11 -6.31 12.60
N LEU A 349 -1.00 -6.98 12.33
CA LEU A 349 -0.24 -6.79 11.09
C LEU A 349 -0.70 -7.78 10.02
N GLY A 350 -0.36 -7.51 8.77
CA GLY A 350 -0.56 -8.44 7.68
C GLY A 350 0.66 -9.34 7.45
N ILE A 351 0.67 -10.08 6.36
CA ILE A 351 1.72 -11.02 6.01
C ILE A 351 3.01 -10.28 5.64
N ARG A 352 4.18 -10.89 5.89
CA ARG A 352 5.48 -10.26 5.58
C ARG A 352 5.62 -9.95 4.10
N VAL A 353 6.23 -8.80 3.83
CA VAL A 353 6.54 -8.34 2.48
C VAL A 353 8.05 -8.06 2.34
N PRO A 354 8.62 -8.21 1.13
CA PRO A 354 10.01 -7.86 0.88
C PRO A 354 10.26 -6.39 1.14
N THR A 355 11.33 -6.05 1.89
CA THR A 355 11.68 -4.65 2.10
C THR A 355 13.18 -4.46 2.17
N TRP A 356 13.70 -3.63 1.25
CA TRP A 356 15.11 -3.24 1.18
C TRP A 356 15.32 -1.82 1.66
N VAL A 357 16.40 -1.62 2.41
CA VAL A 357 16.93 -0.30 2.77
C VAL A 357 18.25 -0.11 2.05
N ILE A 358 18.24 0.74 1.02
CA ILE A 358 19.33 1.00 0.08
C ILE A 358 19.90 2.39 0.37
N SER A 359 21.09 2.48 0.93
CA SER A 359 21.71 3.73 1.36
C SER A 359 23.21 3.56 1.54
N PRO A 360 24.04 4.60 1.37
CA PRO A 360 25.45 4.56 1.79
C PRO A 360 25.65 4.24 3.27
N PHE A 361 24.59 4.43 4.06
CA PHE A 361 24.59 4.19 5.52
C PHE A 361 23.93 2.87 5.90
N ALA A 362 23.35 2.12 4.96
CA ALA A 362 22.75 0.83 5.27
C ALA A 362 23.82 -0.17 5.72
N LYS A 363 23.46 -1.07 6.63
CA LYS A 363 24.32 -2.17 7.04
C LYS A 363 24.47 -3.16 5.89
N PRO A 364 25.69 -3.40 5.37
CA PRO A 364 25.88 -4.34 4.26
C PRO A 364 25.73 -5.79 4.72
N SER A 365 25.28 -6.68 3.85
CA SER A 365 25.10 -8.11 4.10
C SER A 365 24.35 -8.38 5.41
N HIS A 366 23.28 -7.60 5.65
CA HIS A 366 22.54 -7.63 6.91
C HIS A 366 21.06 -7.89 6.70
N ILE A 367 20.49 -8.77 7.52
CA ILE A 367 19.05 -8.90 7.66
C ILE A 367 18.65 -8.34 9.02
N GLU A 368 17.86 -7.27 9.00
CA GLU A 368 17.36 -6.64 10.21
C GLU A 368 16.08 -7.36 10.69
N GLY A 369 16.09 -7.79 11.94
CA GLY A 369 15.04 -8.61 12.54
C GLY A 369 14.00 -7.84 13.36
N THR A 370 14.12 -6.52 13.46
CA THR A 370 13.13 -5.68 14.13
C THR A 370 11.77 -5.75 13.41
N VAL A 371 10.69 -5.73 14.17
CA VAL A 371 9.34 -5.73 13.61
C VAL A 371 9.03 -4.36 13.01
N TYR A 372 8.74 -4.35 11.73
CA TYR A 372 8.33 -3.18 10.96
C TYR A 372 7.00 -3.41 10.26
N ASP A 373 6.33 -2.30 9.92
CA ASP A 373 5.24 -2.26 8.95
C ASP A 373 5.33 -0.96 8.11
N HIS A 374 4.32 -0.68 7.29
CA HIS A 374 4.31 0.55 6.49
C HIS A 374 4.44 1.83 7.31
N VAL A 375 3.97 1.81 8.57
CA VAL A 375 4.09 2.94 9.48
C VAL A 375 5.55 3.17 9.92
N SER A 376 6.38 2.15 9.88
CA SER A 376 7.81 2.28 10.19
C SER A 376 8.53 3.24 9.24
N THR A 377 8.08 3.34 7.97
CA THR A 377 8.59 4.35 7.04
C THR A 377 8.20 5.76 7.44
N LEU A 378 6.99 5.95 8.00
CA LEU A 378 6.54 7.24 8.54
C LEU A 378 7.33 7.62 9.78
N LYS A 379 7.58 6.67 10.70
CA LYS A 379 8.42 6.87 11.89
C LYS A 379 9.85 7.27 11.50
N LEU A 380 10.40 6.71 10.42
CA LEU A 380 11.69 7.16 9.88
C LEU A 380 11.64 8.62 9.42
N LEU A 381 10.59 9.01 8.70
CA LEU A 381 10.42 10.41 8.28
C LEU A 381 10.25 11.35 9.48
N GLU A 382 9.47 10.93 10.47
CA GLU A 382 9.26 11.66 11.73
C GLU A 382 10.57 11.85 12.47
N HIS A 383 11.38 10.80 12.58
CA HIS A 383 12.70 10.84 13.22
C HIS A 383 13.67 11.75 12.46
N VAL A 384 13.84 11.55 11.15
CA VAL A 384 14.84 12.27 10.34
C VAL A 384 14.51 13.76 10.22
N PHE A 385 13.24 14.10 10.07
CA PHE A 385 12.81 15.48 9.85
C PHE A 385 12.22 16.16 11.09
N ASP A 386 12.30 15.52 12.27
CA ASP A 386 11.77 16.02 13.54
C ASP A 386 10.31 16.47 13.37
N LEU A 387 9.46 15.55 12.88
CA LEU A 387 8.03 15.75 12.74
C LEU A 387 7.31 15.27 14.01
N PRO A 388 6.14 15.83 14.33
CA PRO A 388 5.26 15.20 15.31
C PRO A 388 4.71 13.91 14.73
N THR A 389 4.26 13.00 15.58
CA THR A 389 3.57 11.79 15.16
C THR A 389 2.18 12.10 14.58
N LEU A 390 1.73 11.31 13.61
CA LEU A 390 0.35 11.40 13.11
C LEU A 390 -0.66 11.09 14.22
N ALA A 391 -0.36 10.18 15.14
CA ALA A 391 -1.19 9.90 16.29
C ALA A 391 -1.40 11.14 17.17
N SER A 392 -0.35 11.93 17.41
CA SER A 392 -0.43 13.16 18.23
C SER A 392 -1.27 14.27 17.60
N VAL A 393 -1.39 14.30 16.26
CA VAL A 393 -2.10 15.36 15.53
C VAL A 393 -3.47 14.92 15.00
N ASN A 394 -3.72 13.62 14.95
CA ASN A 394 -4.94 13.06 14.34
C ASN A 394 -5.95 12.57 15.37
N HIS A 395 -6.57 13.49 16.09
CA HIS A 395 -7.55 13.20 17.12
C HIS A 395 -8.87 12.56 16.61
N LEU A 396 -9.06 12.43 15.30
CA LEU A 396 -10.25 11.79 14.73
C LEU A 396 -10.29 10.28 15.00
N PHE A 397 -9.14 9.68 15.28
CA PHE A 397 -9.01 8.25 15.55
C PHE A 397 -8.74 7.94 17.03
N ASP A 398 -8.82 8.94 17.91
CA ASP A 398 -8.73 8.72 19.34
C ASP A 398 -9.81 7.70 19.79
N VAL A 399 -9.39 6.67 20.53
CA VAL A 399 -10.27 5.61 21.05
C VAL A 399 -11.41 6.13 21.93
N SER A 400 -11.26 7.34 22.48
CA SER A 400 -12.32 8.03 23.23
C SER A 400 -13.43 8.61 22.32
N THR A 401 -13.17 8.77 21.04
CA THR A 401 -14.13 9.23 20.02
C THR A 401 -14.14 8.25 18.85
N PRO A 402 -15.01 7.21 18.87
CA PRO A 402 -15.04 6.15 17.88
C PRO A 402 -15.64 6.61 16.54
N THR A 403 -15.31 7.78 16.10
CA THR A 403 -15.76 8.33 14.82
C THR A 403 -14.56 8.62 13.95
N GLY A 404 -13.91 7.56 13.49
CA GLY A 404 -13.23 7.65 12.21
C GLY A 404 -14.25 8.12 11.16
N PRO A 405 -13.80 8.73 10.06
CA PRO A 405 -14.73 9.12 9.01
C PRO A 405 -15.56 7.91 8.62
N ASN A 406 -16.87 8.01 8.77
CA ASN A 406 -17.80 6.94 8.42
C ASN A 406 -17.91 6.86 6.91
N TYR A 407 -16.96 6.18 6.26
CA TYR A 407 -16.92 5.97 4.81
C TYR A 407 -17.84 4.84 4.34
N GLU A 408 -18.38 4.01 5.25
CA GLU A 408 -19.33 2.96 4.93
C GLU A 408 -20.55 3.50 4.18
N ALA A 409 -21.13 4.58 4.68
CA ALA A 409 -22.33 5.15 4.12
C ALA A 409 -22.13 5.72 2.70
N ALA A 410 -20.90 6.08 2.34
CA ALA A 410 -20.61 6.69 1.04
C ALA A 410 -20.37 5.67 -0.06
N ASN A 411 -19.82 4.48 0.24
CA ASN A 411 -19.26 3.59 -0.77
C ASN A 411 -19.48 2.08 -0.51
N GLY A 412 -20.22 1.70 0.52
CA GLY A 412 -20.52 0.30 0.80
C GLY A 412 -19.35 -0.56 1.29
N ALA A 413 -18.25 0.07 1.69
CA ALA A 413 -17.14 -0.63 2.34
C ALA A 413 -17.46 -0.83 3.82
N SER A 414 -17.15 -1.99 4.38
CA SER A 414 -17.31 -2.20 5.81
C SER A 414 -16.19 -1.47 6.55
N ALA A 415 -16.56 -0.59 7.49
CA ALA A 415 -15.61 -0.04 8.43
C ALA A 415 -15.36 -1.05 9.55
N GLY A 416 -14.11 -1.35 9.76
CA GLY A 416 -13.66 -2.06 10.94
C GLY A 416 -13.77 -1.20 12.20
N PRO A 417 -13.24 -1.69 13.33
CA PRO A 417 -13.14 -0.90 14.55
C PRO A 417 -12.27 0.36 14.32
N PRO A 418 -12.37 1.38 15.18
CA PRO A 418 -11.50 2.53 15.14
C PRO A 418 -10.03 2.11 15.13
N ALA A 419 -9.26 2.65 14.22
CA ALA A 419 -7.83 2.37 14.07
C ALA A 419 -7.07 3.70 14.13
N PRO A 420 -6.53 4.11 15.28
CA PRO A 420 -5.65 5.27 15.38
C PRO A 420 -4.35 5.03 14.58
N PRO A 421 -3.65 6.07 14.17
CA PRO A 421 -2.32 5.92 13.60
C PRO A 421 -1.39 5.16 14.55
N ARG A 422 -0.51 4.32 14.00
CA ARG A 422 0.35 3.38 14.76
C ARG A 422 1.75 3.92 15.07
N ASP A 423 2.08 5.11 14.63
CA ASP A 423 3.41 5.69 14.69
C ASP A 423 3.94 5.89 16.13
N GLU A 424 3.07 5.84 17.16
CA GLU A 424 3.48 5.82 18.57
C GLU A 424 3.60 4.40 19.16
N LEU A 425 3.29 3.34 18.41
CA LEU A 425 3.43 1.99 18.92
C LEU A 425 4.91 1.59 19.04
N ALA A 426 5.33 1.31 20.28
CA ALA A 426 6.71 0.96 20.58
C ALA A 426 7.16 -0.41 20.03
N VAL A 427 6.22 -1.28 19.65
CA VAL A 427 6.52 -2.58 19.05
C VAL A 427 7.02 -2.43 17.62
N LEU A 428 6.72 -1.34 16.95
CA LEU A 428 7.18 -1.04 15.59
C LEU A 428 8.46 -0.19 15.66
N GLY A 429 9.53 -0.69 15.04
CA GLY A 429 10.77 0.06 14.86
C GLY A 429 10.59 1.28 13.94
N ASP A 430 11.54 2.20 13.97
CA ASP A 430 11.57 3.39 13.12
C ASP A 430 12.54 3.27 11.94
N MET A 431 13.01 2.06 11.67
CA MET A 431 13.98 1.69 10.64
C MET A 431 15.40 2.27 10.83
N THR A 432 15.67 3.03 11.89
CA THR A 432 17.04 3.50 12.18
C THR A 432 17.99 2.34 12.47
N GLU A 433 17.48 1.19 12.89
CA GLU A 433 18.23 -0.05 13.10
C GLU A 433 18.86 -0.60 11.81
N CYS A 434 18.35 -0.23 10.64
CA CYS A 434 18.90 -0.64 9.35
C CYS A 434 20.20 0.10 8.98
N PHE A 435 20.54 1.18 9.69
CA PHE A 435 21.66 2.07 9.34
C PHE A 435 22.82 2.01 10.33
N THR A 436 23.96 2.53 9.88
CA THR A 436 25.15 2.83 10.69
C THR A 436 25.43 4.32 10.56
N PHE A 437 24.92 5.11 11.50
CA PHE A 437 25.18 6.56 11.58
C PHE A 437 26.33 6.87 12.52
#